data_4514a557d2d5c5a17e597fee77bd2967
#
_entry.id   4514a557d2d5c5a17e597fee77bd2967
#
_cell.length_a   1.000
_cell.length_b   1.000
_cell.length_c   1.000
_cell.angle_alpha   90.00
_cell.angle_beta   90.00
_cell.angle_gamma   90.00
#
_symmetry.space_group_name_H-M   'P 1'
#
loop_
_entity.id
_entity.type
_entity.pdbx_description
1 polymer ?
#
loop_
_entity_poly.entity_id
_entity_poly.type
_entity_poly.pdbx_seq_one_letter_code
_entity_poly.pdbx_strand_id
1 'polypeptide(L)'
;MTNITNFPDFLTLGLVFTSLNDFQTFLTGLGITIVVVVVLYILCFYVLRFWLRQLSTDLPLVTLNVSRFPVVAIALAVGIKISLGTLPSENQFPVLQRVLSAFIVVIGTYWFAKIITEVLIYFLKDYAEKSEAMWDDVVVPILATTLPVIIYLVGGLLALQSLGIDLTGLWVAFGGATFVLGFALKDILANFFSGLVLLIDTPFRFGDVISLPNGSIAVIKNIGLRVTNLYLIDTHSEMYIPNGALEGQQIVNLSRPTSHYYYTVSIPLQTDVDPTRAIKIMENVVLAHPDTLGDIDKKLEMLDRFYGFSGTGVREDQKRENGRQRLLAEKQVNLKLRKIEQEFELLSEKISHLEKGGLDFSEISTIRGDYLEICEQMGLEMHTERLWGKRKRSWLEEAQGNAIDDSLLGLIRHWYLAWEKDPDLMKEDRIILPKEWEQKMDLLKIKMNKLFKIMTEPSGQETRLDDYVENMRLWLSESFKSSRNEWQDPKVWADKDSVVKFYVDDIKLEHCERGNRIKSEVRREMIWHLRQAYLYK
;
A
#
# COMPACT_ATOMS: atom_id res chain seq x y z
N MET A 1 -24.84 -41.04 61.52
CA MET A 1 -25.23 -42.00 60.49
C MET A 1 -26.02 -41.24 59.43
N THR A 2 -25.34 -40.68 58.50
CA THR A 2 -25.93 -39.88 57.41
C THR A 2 -25.88 -40.72 56.14
N ASN A 3 -27.04 -40.90 55.58
CA ASN A 3 -27.32 -41.76 54.40
C ASN A 3 -26.47 -41.25 53.18
N ILE A 4 -25.57 -42.13 52.78
CA ILE A 4 -24.93 -42.12 51.48
C ILE A 4 -25.72 -43.05 50.57
N THR A 5 -26.79 -42.54 49.95
CA THR A 5 -27.47 -43.23 48.85
C THR A 5 -28.16 -42.22 47.96
N ASN A 6 -27.39 -41.50 47.17
CA ASN A 6 -27.87 -40.90 45.93
C ASN A 6 -26.72 -40.97 44.90
N PHE A 7 -26.43 -42.19 44.43
CA PHE A 7 -25.87 -42.34 43.10
C PHE A 7 -27.04 -42.08 42.15
N PRO A 8 -26.92 -41.11 41.24
CA PRO A 8 -27.94 -40.91 40.21
C PRO A 8 -28.00 -42.18 39.34
N ASP A 9 -29.21 -42.62 39.05
CA ASP A 9 -29.52 -43.75 38.17
C ASP A 9 -28.95 -43.53 36.77
N PHE A 10 -27.66 -43.72 36.57
CA PHE A 10 -26.95 -43.58 35.29
C PHE A 10 -27.10 -44.78 34.36
N LEU A 11 -27.87 -45.83 34.74
CA LEU A 11 -27.84 -47.12 34.06
C LEU A 11 -29.19 -47.65 33.54
N THR A 12 -30.27 -46.85 33.48
CA THR A 12 -31.48 -47.28 32.77
C THR A 12 -31.65 -46.48 31.46
N LEU A 13 -30.88 -46.85 30.45
CA LEU A 13 -31.12 -46.50 29.03
C LEU A 13 -32.25 -47.34 28.44
N GLY A 14 -33.35 -47.54 29.17
CA GLY A 14 -34.55 -48.20 28.68
C GLY A 14 -35.51 -47.16 28.09
N LEU A 15 -35.57 -47.04 26.77
CA LEU A 15 -36.63 -46.33 26.05
C LEU A 15 -37.96 -47.06 26.26
N VAL A 16 -38.62 -46.87 27.43
CA VAL A 16 -39.94 -47.40 27.69
C VAL A 16 -40.96 -46.31 27.34
N PHE A 17 -41.60 -46.46 26.18
CA PHE A 17 -42.71 -45.58 25.78
C PHE A 17 -43.98 -46.04 26.51
N THR A 18 -44.67 -45.08 27.14
CA THR A 18 -45.88 -45.38 27.93
C THR A 18 -47.14 -45.53 27.07
N SER A 19 -47.09 -45.07 25.79
CA SER A 19 -48.19 -45.24 24.84
C SER A 19 -47.73 -45.59 23.42
N LEU A 20 -48.54 -46.28 22.64
CA LEU A 20 -48.29 -46.53 21.20
C LEU A 20 -48.27 -45.25 20.38
N ASN A 21 -49.06 -44.24 20.78
CA ASN A 21 -49.08 -42.92 20.12
C ASN A 21 -47.77 -42.18 20.28
N ASP A 22 -47.14 -42.22 21.45
CA ASP A 22 -45.85 -41.56 21.71
C ASP A 22 -44.72 -42.19 20.89
N PHE A 23 -44.75 -43.53 20.77
CA PHE A 23 -43.82 -44.25 19.91
C PHE A 23 -43.99 -43.88 18.44
N GLN A 24 -45.25 -43.76 17.94
CA GLN A 24 -45.53 -43.34 16.57
C GLN A 24 -45.06 -41.88 16.34
N THR A 25 -45.30 -40.97 17.28
CA THR A 25 -44.87 -39.58 17.20
C THR A 25 -43.34 -39.47 17.15
N PHE A 26 -42.62 -40.20 17.94
CA PHE A 26 -41.16 -40.28 17.90
C PHE A 26 -40.68 -40.83 16.56
N LEU A 27 -41.29 -41.91 16.05
CA LEU A 27 -40.88 -42.58 14.82
C LEU A 27 -41.13 -41.68 13.58
N THR A 28 -42.23 -40.93 13.57
CA THR A 28 -42.50 -39.92 12.53
C THR A 28 -41.52 -38.76 12.58
N GLY A 29 -41.19 -38.26 13.79
CA GLY A 29 -40.17 -37.23 13.98
C GLY A 29 -38.79 -37.70 13.50
N LEU A 30 -38.42 -38.94 13.82
CA LEU A 30 -37.16 -39.54 13.38
C LEU A 30 -37.13 -39.73 11.85
N GLY A 31 -38.24 -40.15 11.25
CA GLY A 31 -38.40 -40.25 9.79
C GLY A 31 -38.22 -38.91 9.07
N ILE A 32 -38.86 -37.87 9.61
CA ILE A 32 -38.69 -36.49 9.10
C ILE A 32 -37.23 -36.06 9.24
N THR A 33 -36.59 -36.31 10.37
CA THR A 33 -35.19 -36.00 10.61
C THR A 33 -34.28 -36.63 9.55
N ILE A 34 -34.46 -37.94 9.29
CA ILE A 34 -33.65 -38.66 8.30
C ILE A 34 -33.85 -38.02 6.89
N VAL A 35 -35.09 -37.73 6.51
CA VAL A 35 -35.38 -37.09 5.23
C VAL A 35 -34.70 -35.72 5.13
N VAL A 36 -34.83 -34.89 6.17
CA VAL A 36 -34.20 -33.57 6.21
C VAL A 36 -32.67 -33.67 6.11
N VAL A 37 -32.06 -34.59 6.85
CA VAL A 37 -30.61 -34.80 6.83
C VAL A 37 -30.14 -35.28 5.45
N VAL A 38 -30.87 -36.21 4.82
CA VAL A 38 -30.57 -36.67 3.45
C VAL A 38 -30.68 -35.53 2.44
N VAL A 39 -31.74 -34.72 2.50
CA VAL A 39 -31.92 -33.55 1.63
C VAL A 39 -30.77 -32.54 1.84
N LEU A 40 -30.46 -32.23 3.10
CA LEU A 40 -29.38 -31.32 3.45
C LEU A 40 -28.01 -31.85 2.98
N TYR A 41 -27.79 -33.15 3.10
CA TYR A 41 -26.58 -33.83 2.62
C TYR A 41 -26.44 -33.69 1.08
N ILE A 42 -27.51 -33.99 0.34
CA ILE A 42 -27.50 -33.86 -1.12
C ILE A 42 -27.27 -32.39 -1.54
N LEU A 43 -27.99 -31.48 -0.90
CA LEU A 43 -27.90 -30.05 -1.24
C LEU A 43 -26.51 -29.49 -0.92
N CYS A 44 -25.94 -29.74 0.24
CA CYS A 44 -24.63 -29.21 0.64
C CYS A 44 -23.48 -29.94 -0.07
N PHE A 45 -23.50 -31.29 -0.16
CA PHE A 45 -22.32 -32.04 -0.60
C PHE A 45 -22.33 -32.48 -2.06
N TYR A 46 -23.47 -32.33 -2.77
CA TYR A 46 -23.55 -32.55 -4.22
C TYR A 46 -23.82 -31.25 -4.97
N VAL A 47 -24.90 -30.52 -4.65
CA VAL A 47 -25.29 -29.32 -5.39
C VAL A 47 -24.30 -28.17 -5.13
N LEU A 48 -24.05 -27.87 -3.86
CA LEU A 48 -23.11 -26.80 -3.49
C LEU A 48 -21.68 -27.12 -3.95
N ARG A 49 -21.26 -28.39 -3.89
CA ARG A 49 -19.96 -28.83 -4.40
C ARG A 49 -19.80 -28.56 -5.90
N PHE A 50 -20.85 -28.75 -6.68
CA PHE A 50 -20.82 -28.45 -8.11
C PHE A 50 -20.57 -26.96 -8.37
N TRP A 51 -21.22 -26.10 -7.61
CA TRP A 51 -21.05 -24.65 -7.67
C TRP A 51 -19.66 -24.20 -7.20
N LEU A 52 -19.18 -24.74 -6.10
CA LEU A 52 -17.89 -24.39 -5.53
C LEU A 52 -16.69 -24.81 -6.40
N ARG A 53 -16.86 -25.80 -7.27
CA ARG A 53 -15.83 -26.18 -8.26
C ARG A 53 -15.57 -25.11 -9.34
N GLN A 54 -16.45 -24.14 -9.49
CA GLN A 54 -16.28 -23.03 -10.45
C GLN A 54 -15.43 -21.88 -9.88
N LEU A 55 -15.17 -21.90 -8.57
CA LEU A 55 -14.32 -20.89 -7.91
C LEU A 55 -12.83 -21.20 -8.16
N SER A 56 -12.05 -20.17 -8.31
CA SER A 56 -10.59 -20.25 -8.55
C SER A 56 -9.75 -20.67 -7.33
N THR A 57 -10.38 -20.83 -6.17
CA THR A 57 -9.71 -21.20 -4.90
C THR A 57 -10.19 -22.54 -4.38
N ASP A 58 -9.27 -23.37 -3.87
CA ASP A 58 -9.58 -24.70 -3.32
C ASP A 58 -10.16 -24.65 -1.90
N LEU A 59 -10.07 -23.52 -1.21
CA LEU A 59 -10.53 -23.32 0.17
C LEU A 59 -11.98 -23.76 0.42
N PRO A 60 -12.98 -23.38 -0.41
CA PRO A 60 -14.36 -23.77 -0.18
C PRO A 60 -14.58 -25.28 -0.29
N LEU A 61 -13.82 -25.95 -1.17
CA LEU A 61 -13.91 -27.41 -1.36
C LEU A 61 -13.29 -28.16 -0.17
N VAL A 62 -12.16 -27.68 0.37
CA VAL A 62 -11.54 -28.25 1.57
C VAL A 62 -12.47 -28.08 2.76
N THR A 63 -13.05 -26.89 2.97
CA THR A 63 -14.01 -26.60 4.03
C THR A 63 -15.24 -27.53 3.95
N LEU A 64 -15.76 -27.72 2.74
CA LEU A 64 -16.89 -28.61 2.51
C LEU A 64 -16.56 -30.08 2.85
N ASN A 65 -15.37 -30.52 2.47
CA ASN A 65 -14.93 -31.90 2.71
C ASN A 65 -14.71 -32.19 4.20
N VAL A 66 -14.10 -31.24 4.92
CA VAL A 66 -13.89 -31.27 6.37
C VAL A 66 -15.23 -31.31 7.13
N SER A 67 -16.23 -30.58 6.62
CA SER A 67 -17.55 -30.43 7.25
C SER A 67 -18.49 -31.62 7.02
N ARG A 68 -18.17 -32.55 6.12
CA ARG A 68 -19.08 -33.60 5.67
C ARG A 68 -19.59 -34.49 6.82
N PHE A 69 -18.70 -35.04 7.61
CA PHE A 69 -19.07 -35.94 8.73
C PHE A 69 -19.67 -35.15 9.91
N PRO A 70 -19.06 -34.07 10.40
CA PRO A 70 -19.59 -33.35 11.56
C PRO A 70 -21.00 -32.78 11.34
N VAL A 71 -21.25 -32.17 10.18
CA VAL A 71 -22.56 -31.56 9.86
C VAL A 71 -23.66 -32.61 9.88
N VAL A 72 -23.44 -33.76 9.27
CA VAL A 72 -24.42 -34.86 9.26
C VAL A 72 -24.68 -35.39 10.68
N ALA A 73 -23.60 -35.59 11.45
CA ALA A 73 -23.71 -36.09 12.82
C ALA A 73 -24.44 -35.11 13.75
N ILE A 74 -24.14 -33.82 13.64
CA ILE A 74 -24.84 -32.75 14.38
C ILE A 74 -26.32 -32.68 13.94
N ALA A 75 -26.61 -32.71 12.65
CA ALA A 75 -27.98 -32.65 12.15
C ALA A 75 -28.83 -33.83 12.62
N LEU A 76 -28.26 -35.03 12.62
CA LEU A 76 -28.91 -36.22 13.18
C LEU A 76 -29.16 -36.09 14.68
N ALA A 77 -28.15 -35.69 15.46
CA ALA A 77 -28.28 -35.53 16.91
C ALA A 77 -29.29 -34.42 17.27
N VAL A 78 -29.30 -33.29 16.56
CA VAL A 78 -30.31 -32.23 16.73
C VAL A 78 -31.70 -32.72 16.38
N GLY A 79 -31.87 -33.44 15.28
CA GLY A 79 -33.16 -33.98 14.87
C GLY A 79 -33.71 -35.00 15.87
N ILE A 80 -32.85 -35.91 16.39
CA ILE A 80 -33.23 -36.85 17.48
C ILE A 80 -33.63 -36.05 18.72
N LYS A 81 -32.87 -35.03 19.11
CA LYS A 81 -33.18 -34.21 20.27
C LYS A 81 -34.53 -33.48 20.12
N ILE A 82 -34.82 -32.95 18.94
CA ILE A 82 -36.10 -32.29 18.63
C ILE A 82 -37.23 -33.35 18.72
N SER A 83 -37.04 -34.52 18.11
CA SER A 83 -38.05 -35.62 18.15
C SER A 83 -38.34 -36.09 19.57
N LEU A 84 -37.34 -36.15 20.46
CA LEU A 84 -37.53 -36.44 21.89
C LEU A 84 -38.24 -35.29 22.62
N GLY A 85 -38.00 -34.04 22.23
CA GLY A 85 -38.64 -32.84 22.83
C GLY A 85 -40.12 -32.69 22.47
N THR A 86 -40.63 -33.35 21.41
CA THR A 86 -42.03 -33.31 21.03
C THR A 86 -42.90 -34.32 21.83
N LEU A 87 -42.26 -35.17 22.62
CA LEU A 87 -42.96 -36.12 23.48
C LEU A 87 -43.61 -35.45 24.70
N PRO A 88 -44.74 -35.99 25.26
CA PRO A 88 -45.35 -35.49 26.47
C PRO A 88 -44.36 -35.44 27.64
N SER A 89 -44.56 -34.52 28.59
CA SER A 89 -43.62 -34.25 29.69
C SER A 89 -43.31 -35.47 30.57
N GLU A 90 -44.21 -36.43 30.62
CA GLU A 90 -44.05 -37.70 31.36
C GLU A 90 -43.05 -38.65 30.67
N ASN A 91 -42.85 -38.51 29.34
CA ASN A 91 -41.98 -39.35 28.52
C ASN A 91 -40.73 -38.59 27.99
N GLN A 92 -40.45 -37.43 28.52
CA GLN A 92 -39.20 -36.74 28.20
C GLN A 92 -38.04 -37.38 28.93
N PHE A 93 -37.04 -37.83 28.18
CA PHE A 93 -35.81 -38.44 28.70
C PHE A 93 -34.74 -37.35 28.98
N PRO A 94 -34.74 -36.67 30.15
CA PRO A 94 -33.88 -35.51 30.39
C PRO A 94 -32.39 -35.87 30.36
N VAL A 95 -32.03 -37.07 30.80
CA VAL A 95 -30.63 -37.54 30.75
C VAL A 95 -30.19 -37.74 29.32
N LEU A 96 -31.02 -38.38 28.48
CA LEU A 96 -30.72 -38.60 27.07
C LEU A 96 -30.59 -37.27 26.29
N GLN A 97 -31.44 -36.28 26.58
CA GLN A 97 -31.36 -34.94 25.99
C GLN A 97 -30.08 -34.21 26.38
N ARG A 98 -29.61 -34.36 27.65
CA ARG A 98 -28.32 -33.80 28.09
C ARG A 98 -27.15 -34.50 27.40
N VAL A 99 -27.18 -35.83 27.29
CA VAL A 99 -26.16 -36.59 26.57
C VAL A 99 -26.10 -36.22 25.10
N LEU A 100 -27.25 -36.05 24.42
CA LEU A 100 -27.31 -35.59 23.05
C LEU A 100 -26.76 -34.16 22.92
N SER A 101 -27.06 -33.29 23.89
CA SER A 101 -26.49 -31.92 23.89
C SER A 101 -24.98 -31.96 24.04
N ALA A 102 -24.44 -32.78 24.96
CA ALA A 102 -23.00 -32.95 25.10
C ALA A 102 -22.35 -33.52 23.84
N PHE A 103 -23.00 -34.46 23.19
CA PHE A 103 -22.54 -35.07 21.94
C PHE A 103 -22.49 -34.03 20.80
N ILE A 104 -23.52 -33.18 20.68
CA ILE A 104 -23.54 -32.06 19.71
C ILE A 104 -22.37 -31.11 19.97
N VAL A 105 -22.12 -30.74 21.23
CA VAL A 105 -21.02 -29.85 21.62
C VAL A 105 -19.66 -30.49 21.28
N VAL A 106 -19.46 -31.76 21.60
CA VAL A 106 -18.20 -32.48 21.30
C VAL A 106 -17.92 -32.51 19.79
N ILE A 107 -18.94 -32.89 18.99
CA ILE A 107 -18.78 -32.92 17.53
C ILE A 107 -18.59 -31.50 16.96
N GLY A 108 -19.29 -30.51 17.49
CA GLY A 108 -19.14 -29.13 17.12
C GLY A 108 -17.72 -28.59 17.42
N THR A 109 -17.19 -28.93 18.59
CA THR A 109 -15.82 -28.63 18.99
C THR A 109 -14.80 -29.30 18.06
N TYR A 110 -14.96 -30.58 17.79
CA TYR A 110 -14.12 -31.31 16.85
C TYR A 110 -14.15 -30.69 15.44
N TRP A 111 -15.35 -30.36 14.96
CA TRP A 111 -15.53 -29.72 13.66
C TRP A 111 -14.85 -28.35 13.59
N PHE A 112 -15.06 -27.54 14.62
CA PHE A 112 -14.42 -26.20 14.69
C PHE A 112 -12.89 -26.31 14.76
N ALA A 113 -12.36 -27.24 15.57
CA ALA A 113 -10.92 -27.50 15.62
C ALA A 113 -10.36 -27.93 14.25
N LYS A 114 -11.08 -28.83 13.55
CA LYS A 114 -10.67 -29.22 12.19
C LYS A 114 -10.71 -28.11 11.16
N ILE A 115 -11.73 -27.24 11.20
CA ILE A 115 -11.77 -26.07 10.32
C ILE A 115 -10.56 -25.17 10.59
N ILE A 116 -10.24 -24.89 11.84
CA ILE A 116 -9.07 -24.08 12.19
C ILE A 116 -7.79 -24.75 11.69
N THR A 117 -7.62 -26.05 11.90
CA THR A 117 -6.37 -26.73 11.57
C THR A 117 -6.21 -26.98 10.06
N GLU A 118 -7.25 -27.47 9.39
CA GLU A 118 -7.16 -27.92 8.00
C GLU A 118 -7.50 -26.84 6.98
N VAL A 119 -8.19 -25.76 7.37
CA VAL A 119 -8.56 -24.66 6.47
C VAL A 119 -7.76 -23.40 6.77
N LEU A 120 -7.85 -22.88 8.00
CA LEU A 120 -7.22 -21.61 8.35
C LEU A 120 -5.68 -21.72 8.34
N ILE A 121 -5.14 -22.77 8.99
CA ILE A 121 -3.69 -22.96 9.08
C ILE A 121 -3.09 -23.32 7.72
N TYR A 122 -3.79 -24.12 6.91
CA TYR A 122 -3.39 -24.40 5.53
C TYR A 122 -3.34 -23.11 4.71
N PHE A 123 -4.34 -22.26 4.83
CA PHE A 123 -4.36 -20.95 4.13
C PHE A 123 -3.22 -20.04 4.59
N LEU A 124 -2.96 -20.00 5.90
CA LEU A 124 -1.85 -19.21 6.44
C LEU A 124 -0.49 -19.72 5.93
N LYS A 125 -0.32 -21.04 5.80
CA LYS A 125 0.89 -21.63 5.19
C LYS A 125 1.06 -21.25 3.72
N ASP A 126 0.00 -21.42 2.90
CA ASP A 126 0.04 -21.08 1.47
C ASP A 126 0.31 -19.57 1.25
N TYR A 127 -0.23 -18.73 2.11
CA TYR A 127 0.04 -17.28 2.09
C TYR A 127 1.47 -16.96 2.52
N ALA A 128 1.97 -17.63 3.53
CA ALA A 128 3.31 -17.42 4.08
C ALA A 128 4.41 -17.88 3.11
N GLU A 129 4.25 -19.01 2.44
CA GLU A 129 5.17 -19.49 1.40
C GLU A 129 5.32 -18.51 0.22
N LYS A 130 4.32 -17.65 0.00
CA LYS A 130 4.33 -16.59 -1.03
C LYS A 130 4.97 -15.28 -0.53
N SER A 131 5.21 -15.15 0.76
CA SER A 131 5.85 -14.00 1.39
C SER A 131 7.27 -14.38 1.83
N GLU A 132 8.26 -13.53 1.57
CA GLU A 132 9.65 -13.75 1.99
C GLU A 132 9.88 -13.57 3.51
N ALA A 133 8.84 -13.62 4.33
CA ALA A 133 8.89 -13.31 5.76
C ALA A 133 9.06 -14.60 6.59
N MET A 134 10.05 -14.62 7.46
CA MET A 134 10.37 -15.77 8.37
C MET A 134 9.35 -16.02 9.49
N TRP A 135 8.23 -15.29 9.55
CA TRP A 135 7.24 -15.45 10.63
C TRP A 135 6.43 -16.76 10.52
N ASP A 136 6.33 -17.32 9.34
CA ASP A 136 5.64 -18.57 9.04
C ASP A 136 6.31 -19.78 9.70
N ASP A 137 7.64 -19.78 9.76
CA ASP A 137 8.42 -20.87 10.38
C ASP A 137 8.22 -20.97 11.91
N VAL A 138 7.78 -19.87 12.55
CA VAL A 138 7.62 -19.80 14.01
C VAL A 138 6.16 -19.67 14.42
N VAL A 139 5.42 -18.71 13.87
CA VAL A 139 4.06 -18.38 14.33
C VAL A 139 3.04 -19.39 13.87
N VAL A 140 3.11 -19.86 12.63
CA VAL A 140 2.14 -20.82 12.10
C VAL A 140 2.17 -22.18 12.85
N PRO A 141 3.33 -22.79 13.14
CA PRO A 141 3.40 -24.00 13.97
C PRO A 141 2.89 -23.80 15.40
N ILE A 142 3.18 -22.64 16.02
CA ILE A 142 2.65 -22.31 17.35
C ILE A 142 1.12 -22.23 17.32
N LEU A 143 0.53 -21.55 16.36
CA LEU A 143 -0.91 -21.48 16.18
C LEU A 143 -1.51 -22.85 15.89
N ALA A 144 -0.87 -23.66 15.04
CA ALA A 144 -1.32 -24.99 14.67
C ALA A 144 -1.40 -25.96 15.87
N THR A 145 -0.52 -25.78 16.85
CA THR A 145 -0.49 -26.62 18.05
C THR A 145 -1.33 -26.06 19.19
N THR A 146 -1.33 -24.74 19.38
CA THR A 146 -1.97 -24.10 20.56
C THR A 146 -3.48 -23.91 20.37
N LEU A 147 -3.94 -23.48 19.18
CA LEU A 147 -5.36 -23.22 18.93
C LEU A 147 -6.25 -24.46 19.14
N PRO A 148 -5.93 -25.64 18.60
CA PRO A 148 -6.73 -26.85 18.84
C PRO A 148 -6.82 -27.21 20.32
N VAL A 149 -5.73 -27.08 21.08
CA VAL A 149 -5.74 -27.37 22.53
C VAL A 149 -6.72 -26.48 23.27
N ILE A 150 -6.70 -25.16 22.97
CA ILE A 150 -7.65 -24.20 23.58
C ILE A 150 -9.09 -24.56 23.19
N ILE A 151 -9.33 -24.87 21.91
CA ILE A 151 -10.67 -25.24 21.42
C ILE A 151 -11.19 -26.51 22.12
N TYR A 152 -10.36 -27.55 22.20
CA TYR A 152 -10.78 -28.80 22.89
C TYR A 152 -11.00 -28.60 24.39
N LEU A 153 -10.20 -27.74 25.03
CA LEU A 153 -10.37 -27.42 26.45
C LEU A 153 -11.69 -26.67 26.69
N VAL A 154 -11.98 -25.62 25.93
CA VAL A 154 -13.25 -24.87 26.02
C VAL A 154 -14.43 -25.75 25.64
N GLY A 155 -14.32 -26.52 24.56
CA GLY A 155 -15.37 -27.43 24.12
C GLY A 155 -15.64 -28.55 25.11
N GLY A 156 -14.61 -29.08 25.78
CA GLY A 156 -14.74 -30.04 26.85
C GLY A 156 -15.53 -29.49 28.05
N LEU A 157 -15.24 -28.25 28.46
CA LEU A 157 -15.99 -27.56 29.51
C LEU A 157 -17.46 -27.35 29.12
N LEU A 158 -17.73 -26.91 27.89
CA LEU A 158 -19.08 -26.74 27.38
C LEU A 158 -19.84 -28.09 27.33
N ALA A 159 -19.15 -29.17 26.97
CA ALA A 159 -19.74 -30.53 27.00
C ALA A 159 -20.10 -30.96 28.42
N LEU A 160 -19.23 -30.76 29.41
CA LEU A 160 -19.51 -31.03 30.82
C LEU A 160 -20.68 -30.19 31.36
N GLN A 161 -20.73 -28.91 30.99
CA GLN A 161 -21.84 -28.03 31.35
C GLN A 161 -23.17 -28.51 30.74
N SER A 162 -23.14 -28.99 29.51
CA SER A 162 -24.36 -29.54 28.86
C SER A 162 -24.87 -30.84 29.51
N LEU A 163 -24.03 -31.55 30.24
CA LEU A 163 -24.43 -32.69 31.09
C LEU A 163 -25.07 -32.23 32.42
N GLY A 164 -25.03 -30.94 32.73
CA GLY A 164 -25.61 -30.34 33.94
C GLY A 164 -24.62 -30.16 35.08
N ILE A 165 -23.31 -30.25 34.81
CA ILE A 165 -22.27 -29.97 35.81
C ILE A 165 -22.11 -28.46 35.92
N ASP A 166 -22.16 -27.92 37.14
CA ASP A 166 -21.91 -26.49 37.38
C ASP A 166 -20.42 -26.19 37.31
N LEU A 167 -20.06 -25.42 36.31
CA LEU A 167 -18.69 -25.00 36.04
C LEU A 167 -18.49 -23.50 36.23
N THR A 168 -19.39 -22.82 36.94
CA THR A 168 -19.36 -21.36 37.12
C THR A 168 -18.01 -20.88 37.68
N GLY A 169 -17.46 -21.60 38.67
CA GLY A 169 -16.14 -21.30 39.24
C GLY A 169 -14.99 -21.39 38.21
N LEU A 170 -15.07 -22.38 37.31
CA LEU A 170 -14.09 -22.53 36.25
C LEU A 170 -14.19 -21.41 35.21
N TRP A 171 -15.39 -20.98 34.83
CA TRP A 171 -15.59 -19.87 33.91
C TRP A 171 -15.06 -18.57 34.49
N VAL A 172 -15.23 -18.31 35.78
CA VAL A 172 -14.65 -17.14 36.46
C VAL A 172 -13.12 -17.20 36.44
N ALA A 173 -12.53 -18.37 36.72
CA ALA A 173 -11.07 -18.58 36.65
C ALA A 173 -10.54 -18.38 35.23
N PHE A 174 -11.23 -18.88 34.20
CA PHE A 174 -10.89 -18.67 32.80
C PHE A 174 -10.99 -17.19 32.41
N GLY A 175 -12.04 -16.48 32.86
CA GLY A 175 -12.20 -15.05 32.66
C GLY A 175 -11.03 -14.26 33.24
N GLY A 176 -10.64 -14.61 34.47
CA GLY A 176 -9.45 -14.03 35.12
C GLY A 176 -8.15 -14.30 34.35
N ALA A 177 -7.93 -15.54 33.94
CA ALA A 177 -6.76 -15.91 33.14
C ALA A 177 -6.72 -15.18 31.79
N THR A 178 -7.87 -15.08 31.11
CA THR A 178 -8.01 -14.33 29.84
C THR A 178 -7.72 -12.85 30.02
N PHE A 179 -8.18 -12.24 31.12
CA PHE A 179 -7.89 -10.85 31.45
C PHE A 179 -6.37 -10.61 31.63
N VAL A 180 -5.70 -11.47 32.39
CA VAL A 180 -4.24 -11.38 32.60
C VAL A 180 -3.49 -11.55 31.28
N LEU A 181 -3.88 -12.53 30.45
CA LEU A 181 -3.28 -12.75 29.15
C LEU A 181 -3.54 -11.57 28.19
N GLY A 182 -4.74 -11.04 28.16
CA GLY A 182 -5.09 -9.86 27.36
C GLY A 182 -4.27 -8.64 27.77
N PHE A 183 -4.06 -8.43 29.06
CA PHE A 183 -3.21 -7.36 29.56
C PHE A 183 -1.74 -7.56 29.18
N ALA A 184 -1.23 -8.79 29.25
CA ALA A 184 0.12 -9.12 28.82
C ALA A 184 0.35 -8.93 27.30
N LEU A 185 -0.68 -9.12 26.48
CA LEU A 185 -0.64 -8.94 25.03
C LEU A 185 -0.98 -7.51 24.56
N LYS A 186 -1.36 -6.62 25.47
CA LYS A 186 -1.85 -5.26 25.17
C LYS A 186 -0.92 -4.50 24.21
N ASP A 187 0.38 -4.48 24.50
CA ASP A 187 1.34 -3.70 23.70
C ASP A 187 1.55 -4.30 22.31
N ILE A 188 1.45 -5.61 22.17
CA ILE A 188 1.54 -6.28 20.88
C ILE A 188 0.33 -5.91 20.01
N LEU A 189 -0.87 -5.99 20.59
CA LEU A 189 -2.12 -5.63 19.92
C LEU A 189 -2.16 -4.13 19.57
N ALA A 190 -1.72 -3.27 20.50
CA ALA A 190 -1.65 -1.83 20.25
C ALA A 190 -0.76 -1.54 19.02
N ASN A 191 0.46 -2.06 18.99
CA ASN A 191 1.36 -1.86 17.85
C ASN A 191 0.81 -2.44 16.53
N PHE A 192 0.09 -3.56 16.59
CA PHE A 192 -0.56 -4.14 15.42
C PHE A 192 -1.66 -3.23 14.87
N PHE A 193 -2.55 -2.73 15.73
CA PHE A 193 -3.61 -1.82 15.31
C PHE A 193 -3.06 -0.48 14.85
N SER A 194 -2.04 0.06 15.52
CA SER A 194 -1.33 1.27 15.03
C SER A 194 -0.72 1.05 13.64
N GLY A 195 -0.17 -0.13 13.36
CA GLY A 195 0.32 -0.48 12.02
C GLY A 195 -0.79 -0.47 10.98
N LEU A 196 -1.97 -1.01 11.30
CA LEU A 196 -3.14 -0.96 10.41
C LEU A 196 -3.60 0.49 10.17
N VAL A 197 -3.66 1.33 11.21
CA VAL A 197 -4.03 2.74 11.09
C VAL A 197 -3.04 3.48 10.18
N LEU A 198 -1.73 3.29 10.37
CA LEU A 198 -0.71 3.89 9.50
C LEU A 198 -0.84 3.47 8.04
N LEU A 199 -1.25 2.23 7.77
CA LEU A 199 -1.48 1.73 6.41
C LEU A 199 -2.78 2.23 5.79
N ILE A 200 -3.83 2.45 6.58
CA ILE A 200 -5.14 2.96 6.12
C ILE A 200 -5.08 4.46 5.89
N ASP A 201 -4.63 5.22 6.88
CA ASP A 201 -4.61 6.69 6.84
C ASP A 201 -3.46 7.23 5.98
N THR A 202 -2.43 6.42 5.74
CA THR A 202 -1.25 6.73 4.92
C THR A 202 -0.67 8.14 5.16
N PRO A 203 -0.38 8.53 6.41
CA PRO A 203 0.24 9.84 6.70
C PRO A 203 1.62 9.95 6.05
N PHE A 204 2.28 8.84 5.83
CA PHE A 204 3.51 8.68 5.05
C PHE A 204 3.48 7.36 4.29
N ARG A 205 4.22 7.27 3.20
CA ARG A 205 4.33 6.10 2.32
C ARG A 205 5.76 5.59 2.28
N PHE A 206 5.92 4.40 1.74
CA PHE A 206 7.24 3.87 1.38
C PHE A 206 8.01 4.88 0.51
N GLY A 207 9.24 5.18 0.89
CA GLY A 207 10.10 6.14 0.22
C GLY A 207 9.93 7.60 0.66
N ASP A 208 8.90 7.95 1.45
CA ASP A 208 8.78 9.30 2.01
C ASP A 208 9.94 9.60 2.97
N VAL A 209 10.43 10.82 2.91
CA VAL A 209 11.42 11.37 3.83
C VAL A 209 10.70 12.08 4.96
N ILE A 210 11.02 11.72 6.18
CA ILE A 210 10.41 12.28 7.39
C ILE A 210 11.47 12.87 8.32
N SER A 211 11.09 13.88 9.09
CA SER A 211 11.87 14.37 10.21
C SER A 211 11.29 13.85 11.51
N LEU A 212 12.12 13.19 12.29
CA LEU A 212 11.80 12.66 13.61
C LEU A 212 11.88 13.76 14.70
N PRO A 213 11.24 13.58 15.86
CA PRO A 213 11.26 14.58 16.94
C PRO A 213 12.66 14.94 17.46
N ASN A 214 13.63 14.04 17.31
CA ASN A 214 15.04 14.28 17.66
C ASN A 214 15.79 15.09 16.59
N GLY A 215 15.13 15.52 15.49
CA GLY A 215 15.72 16.25 14.39
C GLY A 215 16.41 15.39 13.34
N SER A 216 16.48 14.07 13.50
CA SER A 216 17.06 13.16 12.51
C SER A 216 16.14 13.06 11.28
N ILE A 217 16.74 13.00 10.09
CA ILE A 217 16.04 12.80 8.84
C ILE A 217 16.11 11.31 8.47
N ALA A 218 14.97 10.73 8.19
CA ALA A 218 14.85 9.31 7.87
C ALA A 218 13.95 9.06 6.67
N VAL A 219 14.20 7.97 5.94
CA VAL A 219 13.37 7.47 4.84
C VAL A 219 12.58 6.27 5.31
N ILE A 220 11.30 6.23 4.99
CA ILE A 220 10.43 5.08 5.27
C ILE A 220 10.83 3.92 4.33
N LYS A 221 11.43 2.86 4.88
CA LYS A 221 11.81 1.67 4.11
C LYS A 221 10.71 0.64 4.03
N ASN A 222 10.01 0.42 5.13
CA ASN A 222 8.90 -0.53 5.18
C ASN A 222 8.02 -0.24 6.39
N ILE A 223 6.71 -0.34 6.20
CA ILE A 223 5.72 -0.28 7.28
C ILE A 223 5.24 -1.72 7.50
N GLY A 224 5.78 -2.36 8.55
CA GLY A 224 5.36 -3.69 8.95
C GLY A 224 4.12 -3.66 9.86
N LEU A 225 3.58 -4.83 10.19
CA LEU A 225 2.39 -4.95 11.05
C LEU A 225 2.61 -4.41 12.47
N ARG A 226 3.81 -4.56 13.02
CA ARG A 226 4.15 -4.13 14.40
C ARG A 226 5.18 -3.03 14.44
N VAL A 227 6.10 -3.02 13.49
CA VAL A 227 7.32 -2.19 13.49
C VAL A 227 7.48 -1.56 12.12
N THR A 228 7.77 -0.27 12.08
CA THR A 228 8.18 0.45 10.88
C THR A 228 9.71 0.51 10.82
N ASN A 229 10.28 0.15 9.66
CA ASN A 229 11.71 0.25 9.39
C ASN A 229 12.00 1.58 8.70
N LEU A 230 12.91 2.34 9.26
CA LEU A 230 13.39 3.63 8.79
C LEU A 230 14.88 3.53 8.45
N TYR A 231 15.29 4.25 7.42
CA TYR A 231 16.69 4.46 7.11
C TYR A 231 17.10 5.88 7.51
N LEU A 232 18.06 5.99 8.43
CA LEU A 232 18.63 7.27 8.88
C LEU A 232 19.68 7.74 7.86
N ILE A 233 19.47 8.90 7.27
CA ILE A 233 20.35 9.45 6.24
C ILE A 233 21.72 9.82 6.81
N ASP A 234 21.74 10.48 7.97
CA ASP A 234 22.97 11.03 8.56
C ASP A 234 23.97 9.95 9.02
N THR A 235 23.46 8.81 9.46
CA THR A 235 24.28 7.73 10.06
C THR A 235 24.41 6.49 9.18
N HIS A 236 23.72 6.44 8.03
CA HIS A 236 23.63 5.27 7.15
C HIS A 236 23.22 3.99 7.92
N SER A 237 22.26 4.11 8.83
CA SER A 237 21.81 3.02 9.69
C SER A 237 20.30 2.81 9.59
N GLU A 238 19.85 1.61 9.92
CA GLU A 238 18.43 1.29 10.01
C GLU A 238 17.93 1.47 11.44
N MET A 239 16.74 2.07 11.55
CA MET A 239 16.03 2.24 12.81
C MET A 239 14.70 1.53 12.74
N TYR A 240 14.39 0.74 13.75
CA TYR A 240 13.14 0.02 13.89
C TYR A 240 12.32 0.67 15.01
N ILE A 241 11.18 1.25 14.64
CA ILE A 241 10.29 1.93 15.61
C ILE A 241 8.98 1.13 15.72
N PRO A 242 8.52 0.78 16.93
CA PRO A 242 7.19 0.22 17.13
C PRO A 242 6.11 1.17 16.60
N ASN A 243 5.11 0.63 15.88
CA ASN A 243 4.11 1.45 15.20
C ASN A 243 3.32 2.35 16.17
N GLY A 244 2.99 1.88 17.38
CA GLY A 244 2.33 2.69 18.40
C GLY A 244 3.17 3.86 18.89
N ALA A 245 4.51 3.71 18.92
CA ALA A 245 5.39 4.81 19.25
C ALA A 245 5.48 5.83 18.09
N LEU A 246 5.42 5.37 16.86
CA LEU A 246 5.46 6.22 15.68
C LEU A 246 4.14 7.00 15.50
N GLU A 247 3.00 6.35 15.71
CA GLU A 247 1.67 6.97 15.67
C GLU A 247 1.50 8.06 16.74
N GLY A 248 2.03 7.83 17.93
CA GLY A 248 1.94 8.78 19.04
C GLY A 248 2.90 9.98 18.97
N GLN A 249 3.74 10.10 17.95
CA GLN A 249 4.72 11.17 17.80
C GLN A 249 4.32 12.19 16.74
N GLN A 250 4.75 13.44 16.93
CA GLN A 250 4.67 14.44 15.88
C GLN A 250 5.77 14.19 14.86
N ILE A 251 5.38 13.77 13.67
CA ILE A 251 6.30 13.49 12.56
C ILE A 251 6.04 14.49 11.46
N VAL A 252 7.09 15.11 10.95
CA VAL A 252 7.01 16.01 9.80
C VAL A 252 7.36 15.22 8.55
N ASN A 253 6.40 15.10 7.63
CA ASN A 253 6.63 14.51 6.32
C ASN A 253 7.24 15.57 5.40
N LEU A 254 8.51 15.40 5.03
CA LEU A 254 9.25 16.33 4.17
C LEU A 254 8.98 16.10 2.68
N SER A 255 8.44 14.92 2.32
CA SER A 255 8.09 14.57 0.95
C SER A 255 6.69 15.03 0.54
N ARG A 256 5.90 15.63 1.47
CA ARG A 256 4.55 16.11 1.23
C ARG A 256 4.33 17.53 1.73
N PRO A 257 3.46 18.31 1.11
CA PRO A 257 2.60 18.02 -0.05
C PRO A 257 3.37 17.83 -1.36
N THR A 258 4.63 18.25 -1.41
CA THR A 258 5.51 18.13 -2.58
C THR A 258 6.88 17.62 -2.15
N SER A 259 7.64 16.99 -3.05
CA SER A 259 9.00 16.51 -2.81
C SER A 259 10.05 17.64 -2.71
N HIS A 260 9.62 18.90 -2.80
CA HIS A 260 10.52 20.05 -2.73
C HIS A 260 10.98 20.32 -1.31
N TYR A 261 12.27 20.43 -1.13
CA TYR A 261 12.87 20.72 0.16
C TYR A 261 13.64 22.03 0.13
N TYR A 262 13.61 22.77 1.22
CA TYR A 262 14.33 24.03 1.31
C TYR A 262 15.67 23.85 2.00
N TYR A 263 16.65 24.60 1.51
CA TYR A 263 17.94 24.76 2.15
C TYR A 263 18.11 26.21 2.59
N THR A 264 18.83 26.38 3.69
CA THR A 264 19.22 27.70 4.19
C THR A 264 20.73 27.85 4.13
N VAL A 265 21.19 29.02 3.66
CA VAL A 265 22.58 29.40 3.63
C VAL A 265 22.73 30.74 4.35
N SER A 266 23.58 30.77 5.38
CA SER A 266 23.91 32.01 6.09
C SER A 266 25.21 32.56 5.56
N ILE A 267 25.20 33.84 5.20
CA ILE A 267 26.35 34.56 4.65
C ILE A 267 26.61 35.84 5.49
N PRO A 268 27.76 35.95 6.13
CA PRO A 268 28.13 37.17 6.85
C PRO A 268 28.42 38.32 5.86
N LEU A 269 27.73 39.43 6.03
CA LEU A 269 27.97 40.65 5.27
C LEU A 269 28.86 41.64 6.04
N GLN A 270 29.51 42.57 5.33
CA GLN A 270 30.19 43.71 5.96
C GLN A 270 29.16 44.67 6.54
N THR A 271 29.46 45.23 7.70
CA THR A 271 28.54 46.08 8.47
C THR A 271 28.18 47.41 7.81
N ASP A 272 29.01 47.87 6.91
CA ASP A 272 28.88 49.22 6.28
C ASP A 272 28.28 49.17 4.86
N VAL A 273 27.71 48.01 4.46
CA VAL A 273 27.23 47.78 3.11
C VAL A 273 25.73 47.89 3.03
N ASP A 274 25.21 48.46 1.96
CA ASP A 274 23.79 48.41 1.62
C ASP A 274 23.32 46.98 1.43
N PRO A 275 22.48 46.47 2.34
CA PRO A 275 22.00 45.08 2.31
C PRO A 275 21.17 44.80 1.06
N THR A 276 20.51 45.80 0.46
CA THR A 276 19.64 45.63 -0.70
C THR A 276 20.39 45.10 -1.91
N ARG A 277 21.60 45.62 -2.14
CA ARG A 277 22.47 45.16 -3.25
C ARG A 277 22.95 43.74 -3.03
N ALA A 278 23.32 43.40 -1.78
CA ALA A 278 23.74 42.04 -1.42
C ALA A 278 22.61 41.05 -1.59
N ILE A 279 21.41 41.38 -1.10
CA ILE A 279 20.20 40.56 -1.24
C ILE A 279 19.95 40.23 -2.71
N LYS A 280 19.99 41.25 -3.59
CA LYS A 280 19.72 41.04 -5.00
C LYS A 280 20.76 40.14 -5.69
N ILE A 281 22.04 40.25 -5.31
CA ILE A 281 23.08 39.34 -5.80
C ILE A 281 22.81 37.90 -5.35
N MET A 282 22.47 37.70 -4.07
CA MET A 282 22.20 36.38 -3.54
C MET A 282 20.96 35.73 -4.18
N GLU A 283 19.90 36.51 -4.42
CA GLU A 283 18.71 36.05 -5.16
C GLU A 283 19.06 35.61 -6.58
N ASN A 284 19.83 36.43 -7.30
CA ASN A 284 20.23 36.15 -8.66
C ASN A 284 21.15 34.93 -8.77
N VAL A 285 22.03 34.70 -7.78
CA VAL A 285 22.87 33.48 -7.71
C VAL A 285 22.00 32.22 -7.55
N VAL A 286 20.99 32.25 -6.66
CA VAL A 286 20.07 31.14 -6.51
C VAL A 286 19.28 30.90 -7.79
N LEU A 287 18.72 31.93 -8.39
CA LEU A 287 17.98 31.83 -9.65
C LEU A 287 18.85 31.32 -10.80
N ALA A 288 20.12 31.67 -10.84
CA ALA A 288 21.04 31.23 -11.88
C ALA A 288 21.38 29.73 -11.78
N HIS A 289 21.28 29.13 -10.59
CA HIS A 289 21.68 27.74 -10.39
C HIS A 289 20.66 26.77 -11.01
N PRO A 290 21.07 25.87 -11.94
CA PRO A 290 20.14 24.99 -12.65
C PRO A 290 19.29 24.07 -11.74
N ASP A 291 19.81 23.63 -10.61
CA ASP A 291 19.16 22.68 -9.72
C ASP A 291 18.24 23.31 -8.68
N THR A 292 18.24 24.63 -8.51
CA THR A 292 17.30 25.29 -7.60
C THR A 292 15.94 25.49 -8.27
N LEU A 293 14.87 25.63 -7.49
CA LEU A 293 13.57 25.96 -8.03
C LEU A 293 13.49 27.46 -8.39
N GLY A 294 12.68 27.76 -9.38
CA GLY A 294 12.49 29.12 -9.90
C GLY A 294 12.05 29.09 -11.36
N ASP A 295 11.60 30.23 -11.88
CA ASP A 295 11.15 30.34 -13.26
C ASP A 295 12.29 30.04 -14.25
N ILE A 296 12.05 29.12 -15.20
CA ILE A 296 13.08 28.67 -16.16
C ILE A 296 13.58 29.81 -17.04
N ASP A 297 12.72 30.76 -17.44
CA ASP A 297 13.11 31.87 -18.32
C ASP A 297 13.98 32.87 -17.57
N LYS A 298 13.65 33.19 -16.30
CA LYS A 298 14.51 33.99 -15.42
C LYS A 298 15.86 33.31 -15.17
N LYS A 299 15.84 31.96 -14.98
CA LYS A 299 17.07 31.16 -14.78
C LYS A 299 18.00 31.27 -16.00
N LEU A 300 17.46 31.11 -17.19
CA LEU A 300 18.24 31.24 -18.44
C LEU A 300 18.85 32.62 -18.60
N GLU A 301 18.16 33.70 -18.19
CA GLU A 301 18.68 35.04 -18.21
C GLU A 301 19.82 35.27 -17.21
N MET A 302 19.69 34.70 -16.00
CA MET A 302 20.65 34.90 -14.91
C MET A 302 21.86 33.97 -14.99
N LEU A 303 21.74 32.82 -15.66
CA LEU A 303 22.73 31.75 -15.69
C LEU A 303 24.12 32.26 -16.12
N ASP A 304 24.21 33.01 -17.19
CA ASP A 304 25.50 33.48 -17.73
C ASP A 304 26.19 34.49 -16.82
N ARG A 305 25.44 35.18 -15.98
CA ARG A 305 25.95 36.22 -15.09
C ARG A 305 26.33 35.76 -13.71
N PHE A 306 25.70 34.71 -13.22
CA PHE A 306 25.76 34.33 -11.81
C PHE A 306 26.07 32.84 -11.53
N TYR A 307 26.22 32.01 -12.56
CA TYR A 307 26.48 30.56 -12.36
C TYR A 307 27.83 30.14 -12.95
N GLY A 308 28.58 29.30 -12.23
CA GLY A 308 29.84 28.73 -12.69
C GLY A 308 31.04 29.67 -12.62
N PHE A 309 31.11 30.53 -11.62
CA PHE A 309 32.24 31.48 -11.42
C PHE A 309 33.13 31.08 -10.22
N SER A 310 32.65 30.24 -9.33
CA SER A 310 33.37 29.84 -8.10
C SER A 310 34.35 28.69 -8.29
N GLY A 311 34.53 28.20 -9.51
CA GLY A 311 35.43 27.09 -9.86
C GLY A 311 36.80 27.52 -10.33
N THR A 312 37.58 26.61 -10.92
CA THR A 312 38.92 26.84 -11.44
C THR A 312 39.02 26.56 -12.94
N GLY A 313 38.72 27.58 -13.76
CA GLY A 313 39.14 27.61 -15.17
C GLY A 313 38.21 26.88 -16.18
N VAL A 314 38.78 26.15 -17.14
CA VAL A 314 38.14 25.60 -18.36
C VAL A 314 36.82 24.84 -18.14
N ARG A 315 36.56 24.35 -16.95
CA ARG A 315 35.29 23.66 -16.59
C ARG A 315 34.09 24.60 -16.42
N GLU A 316 34.32 25.87 -16.18
CA GLU A 316 33.24 26.82 -15.85
C GLU A 316 32.38 27.16 -17.06
N ASP A 317 32.97 27.38 -18.23
CA ASP A 317 32.21 27.61 -19.47
C ASP A 317 31.41 26.37 -19.87
N GLN A 318 32.01 25.20 -19.73
CA GLN A 318 31.33 23.94 -19.99
C GLN A 318 30.17 23.71 -19.01
N LYS A 319 30.36 24.08 -17.74
CA LYS A 319 29.31 23.96 -16.70
C LYS A 319 28.12 24.88 -17.01
N ARG A 320 28.38 26.15 -17.43
CA ARG A 320 27.34 27.09 -17.85
C ARG A 320 26.57 26.57 -19.06
N GLU A 321 27.28 26.12 -20.09
CA GLU A 321 26.65 25.60 -21.31
C GLU A 321 25.82 24.34 -21.04
N ASN A 322 26.32 23.41 -20.24
CA ASN A 322 25.54 22.23 -19.84
C ASN A 322 24.31 22.61 -19.00
N GLY A 323 24.44 23.56 -18.08
CA GLY A 323 23.29 24.08 -17.31
C GLY A 323 22.24 24.73 -18.23
N ARG A 324 22.67 25.46 -19.24
CA ARG A 324 21.79 26.05 -20.25
C ARG A 324 21.07 24.99 -21.06
N GLN A 325 21.79 24.00 -21.58
CA GLN A 325 21.20 22.90 -22.34
C GLN A 325 20.18 22.12 -21.54
N ARG A 326 20.45 21.89 -20.25
CA ARG A 326 19.50 21.24 -19.33
C ARG A 326 18.21 22.04 -19.18
N LEU A 327 18.31 23.35 -18.90
CA LEU A 327 17.14 24.20 -18.71
C LEU A 327 16.33 24.35 -20.02
N LEU A 328 16.98 24.40 -21.17
CA LEU A 328 16.30 24.43 -22.47
C LEU A 328 15.56 23.11 -22.76
N ALA A 329 16.22 21.97 -22.51
CA ALA A 329 15.58 20.67 -22.66
C ALA A 329 14.39 20.51 -21.72
N GLU A 330 14.52 20.93 -20.46
CA GLU A 330 13.44 20.93 -19.48
C GLU A 330 12.25 21.82 -19.92
N LYS A 331 12.53 23.01 -20.47
CA LYS A 331 11.52 23.90 -21.03
C LYS A 331 10.72 23.22 -22.15
N GLN A 332 11.40 22.49 -23.05
CA GLN A 332 10.74 21.76 -24.13
C GLN A 332 9.84 20.63 -23.60
N VAL A 333 10.31 19.87 -22.62
CA VAL A 333 9.50 18.83 -21.96
C VAL A 333 8.24 19.46 -21.35
N ASN A 334 8.37 20.57 -20.61
CA ASN A 334 7.24 21.25 -20.00
C ASN A 334 6.21 21.77 -21.03
N LEU A 335 6.69 22.32 -22.15
CA LEU A 335 5.80 22.77 -23.23
C LEU A 335 5.03 21.60 -23.87
N LYS A 336 5.73 20.50 -24.14
CA LYS A 336 5.10 19.29 -24.70
C LYS A 336 4.10 18.68 -23.74
N LEU A 337 4.46 18.61 -22.46
CA LEU A 337 3.58 18.07 -21.43
C LEU A 337 2.30 18.91 -21.27
N ARG A 338 2.40 20.24 -21.25
CA ARG A 338 1.21 21.13 -21.22
C ARG A 338 0.28 20.87 -22.40
N LYS A 339 0.83 20.64 -23.60
CA LYS A 339 0.03 20.31 -24.78
C LYS A 339 -0.72 18.99 -24.58
N ILE A 340 -0.04 17.96 -24.12
CA ILE A 340 -0.63 16.66 -23.82
C ILE A 340 -1.68 16.75 -22.69
N GLU A 341 -1.42 17.55 -21.65
CA GLU A 341 -2.39 17.81 -20.57
C GLU A 341 -3.67 18.45 -21.10
N GLN A 342 -3.57 19.42 -22.00
CA GLN A 342 -4.72 20.05 -22.64
C GLN A 342 -5.53 19.06 -23.51
N GLU A 343 -4.85 18.17 -24.22
CA GLU A 343 -5.51 17.14 -25.02
C GLU A 343 -6.23 16.10 -24.14
N PHE A 344 -5.64 15.73 -22.99
CA PHE A 344 -6.33 14.90 -22.02
C PHE A 344 -7.55 15.58 -21.39
N GLU A 345 -7.46 16.88 -21.12
CA GLU A 345 -8.57 17.67 -20.60
C GLU A 345 -9.73 17.69 -21.61
N LEU A 346 -9.44 17.97 -22.88
CA LEU A 346 -10.43 17.93 -23.96
C LEU A 346 -11.05 16.53 -24.12
N LEU A 347 -10.23 15.48 -24.02
CA LEU A 347 -10.69 14.10 -24.08
C LEU A 347 -11.60 13.77 -22.89
N SER A 348 -11.24 14.18 -21.68
CA SER A 348 -12.05 14.00 -20.46
C SER A 348 -13.40 14.71 -20.57
N GLU A 349 -13.43 15.96 -21.02
CA GLU A 349 -14.66 16.73 -21.26
C GLU A 349 -15.54 16.04 -22.31
N LYS A 350 -14.96 15.59 -23.41
CA LYS A 350 -15.68 14.87 -24.48
C LYS A 350 -16.31 13.58 -23.96
N ILE A 351 -15.57 12.79 -23.18
CA ILE A 351 -16.08 11.56 -22.55
C ILE A 351 -17.23 11.89 -21.60
N SER A 352 -17.05 12.87 -20.70
CA SER A 352 -18.09 13.28 -19.74
C SER A 352 -19.39 13.74 -20.40
N HIS A 353 -19.32 14.30 -21.62
CA HIS A 353 -20.49 14.66 -22.40
C HIS A 353 -21.18 13.45 -23.03
N LEU A 354 -20.41 12.49 -23.54
CA LEU A 354 -20.93 11.32 -24.25
C LEU A 354 -21.43 10.23 -23.30
N GLU A 355 -20.81 10.10 -22.13
CA GLU A 355 -21.10 9.02 -21.17
C GLU A 355 -22.49 9.12 -20.51
N LYS A 356 -23.12 10.31 -20.52
CA LYS A 356 -24.44 10.56 -19.92
C LYS A 356 -25.62 9.76 -20.53
N GLY A 357 -25.43 9.13 -21.68
CA GLY A 357 -26.43 8.30 -22.35
C GLY A 357 -26.02 6.85 -22.59
N GLY A 358 -24.82 6.46 -22.14
CA GLY A 358 -24.14 5.23 -22.54
C GLY A 358 -23.40 5.43 -23.86
N LEU A 359 -22.17 4.95 -23.94
CA LEU A 359 -21.30 5.11 -25.13
C LEU A 359 -21.72 4.15 -26.25
N ASP A 360 -21.98 4.69 -27.46
CA ASP A 360 -22.17 3.91 -28.67
C ASP A 360 -20.81 3.47 -29.28
N PHE A 361 -20.83 2.42 -30.08
CA PHE A 361 -19.63 1.86 -30.73
C PHE A 361 -18.87 2.90 -31.58
N SER A 362 -19.57 3.81 -32.27
CA SER A 362 -18.97 4.90 -33.02
C SER A 362 -18.26 5.93 -32.13
N GLU A 363 -18.83 6.22 -30.95
CA GLU A 363 -18.28 7.15 -29.95
C GLU A 363 -17.04 6.56 -29.31
N ILE A 364 -17.08 5.28 -28.93
CA ILE A 364 -15.91 4.54 -28.41
C ILE A 364 -14.78 4.55 -29.45
N SER A 365 -15.08 4.35 -30.73
CA SER A 365 -14.10 4.39 -31.81
C SER A 365 -13.45 5.78 -31.95
N THR A 366 -14.22 6.84 -31.74
CA THR A 366 -13.74 8.22 -31.82
C THR A 366 -12.85 8.56 -30.61
N ILE A 367 -13.31 8.24 -29.41
CA ILE A 367 -12.52 8.40 -28.15
C ILE A 367 -11.19 7.65 -28.24
N ARG A 368 -11.24 6.43 -28.78
CA ARG A 368 -10.05 5.62 -29.01
C ARG A 368 -9.09 6.27 -30.02
N GLY A 369 -9.62 6.88 -31.08
CA GLY A 369 -8.82 7.62 -32.07
C GLY A 369 -8.08 8.79 -31.43
N ASP A 370 -8.78 9.64 -30.70
CA ASP A 370 -8.21 10.78 -29.99
C ASP A 370 -7.13 10.33 -28.97
N TYR A 371 -7.40 9.23 -28.27
CA TYR A 371 -6.45 8.64 -27.32
C TYR A 371 -5.17 8.11 -28.00
N LEU A 372 -5.29 7.47 -29.17
CA LEU A 372 -4.13 7.01 -29.94
C LEU A 372 -3.28 8.18 -30.45
N GLU A 373 -3.87 9.31 -30.79
CA GLU A 373 -3.15 10.52 -31.16
C GLU A 373 -2.32 11.06 -29.97
N ILE A 374 -2.89 11.06 -28.77
CA ILE A 374 -2.16 11.39 -27.53
C ILE A 374 -0.99 10.42 -27.31
N CYS A 375 -1.21 9.10 -27.52
CA CYS A 375 -0.15 8.09 -27.40
C CYS A 375 1.00 8.35 -28.40
N GLU A 376 0.69 8.69 -29.64
CA GLU A 376 1.69 9.03 -30.66
C GLU A 376 2.50 10.28 -30.26
N GLN A 377 1.86 11.32 -29.74
CA GLN A 377 2.55 12.50 -29.24
C GLN A 377 3.44 12.19 -28.03
N MET A 378 3.11 11.16 -27.25
CA MET A 378 3.97 10.67 -26.18
C MET A 378 5.14 9.81 -26.71
N GLY A 379 5.08 9.32 -27.94
CA GLY A 379 6.05 8.37 -28.50
C GLY A 379 5.79 6.92 -28.07
N LEU A 380 4.51 6.57 -27.83
CA LEU A 380 4.08 5.24 -27.45
C LEU A 380 3.34 4.56 -28.61
N GLU A 381 3.91 3.47 -29.12
CA GLU A 381 3.21 2.62 -30.08
C GLU A 381 2.28 1.65 -29.32
N MET A 382 0.97 1.83 -29.47
CA MET A 382 -0.05 0.94 -28.91
C MET A 382 -0.36 -0.18 -29.90
N HIS A 383 0.25 -1.35 -29.70
CA HIS A 383 -0.04 -2.54 -30.49
C HIS A 383 -1.09 -3.40 -29.80
N THR A 384 -2.12 -3.76 -30.56
CA THR A 384 -3.18 -4.70 -30.16
C THR A 384 -2.70 -6.15 -30.02
N GLU A 385 -1.49 -6.49 -30.47
CA GLU A 385 -0.94 -7.84 -30.42
C GLU A 385 0.31 -7.96 -29.55
N ARG A 386 0.32 -9.03 -28.74
CA ARG A 386 1.43 -9.41 -27.87
C ARG A 386 2.69 -9.74 -28.70
N LEU A 387 3.62 -8.83 -28.79
CA LEU A 387 5.00 -9.15 -29.19
C LEU A 387 5.77 -9.67 -27.97
N TRP A 388 5.58 -10.95 -27.66
CA TRP A 388 6.48 -11.70 -26.77
C TRP A 388 7.74 -12.06 -27.57
N GLY A 389 8.91 -11.52 -27.14
CA GLY A 389 10.19 -12.06 -27.57
C GLY A 389 11.28 -11.10 -28.03
N LYS A 390 11.09 -9.79 -28.04
CA LYS A 390 12.21 -8.87 -28.29
C LYS A 390 12.89 -8.48 -26.97
N ARG A 391 14.21 -8.75 -26.90
CA ARG A 391 15.10 -8.32 -25.82
C ARG A 391 14.87 -6.82 -25.59
N LYS A 392 14.46 -6.42 -24.37
CA LYS A 392 14.34 -5.01 -24.00
C LYS A 392 15.71 -4.36 -24.24
N ARG A 393 15.82 -3.49 -25.23
CA ARG A 393 16.96 -2.57 -25.32
C ARG A 393 16.84 -1.58 -24.18
N SER A 394 17.96 -1.29 -23.51
CA SER A 394 18.00 -0.19 -22.57
C SER A 394 17.58 1.09 -23.31
N TRP A 395 16.70 1.90 -22.71
CA TRP A 395 16.28 3.16 -23.32
C TRP A 395 17.46 4.10 -23.63
N LEU A 396 18.58 3.96 -22.90
CA LEU A 396 19.86 4.62 -23.18
C LEU A 396 20.48 4.18 -24.51
N GLU A 397 20.37 2.89 -24.88
CA GLU A 397 20.86 2.38 -26.18
C GLU A 397 20.00 2.89 -27.34
N GLU A 398 18.69 3.10 -27.12
CA GLU A 398 17.79 3.71 -28.09
C GLU A 398 18.08 5.20 -28.29
N ALA A 399 18.53 5.91 -27.25
CA ALA A 399 18.81 7.34 -27.29
C ALA A 399 20.08 7.71 -28.08
N GLN A 400 21.02 6.78 -28.26
CA GLN A 400 22.30 7.06 -28.95
C GLN A 400 22.21 7.06 -30.48
N GLY A 401 21.08 6.69 -31.07
CA GLY A 401 20.97 6.37 -32.49
C GLY A 401 20.16 7.30 -33.39
N ASN A 402 19.34 8.22 -32.89
CA ASN A 402 18.37 8.94 -33.74
C ASN A 402 18.33 10.46 -33.50
N ALA A 403 17.93 11.20 -34.56
CA ALA A 403 17.52 12.59 -34.49
C ALA A 403 16.55 12.84 -33.33
N ILE A 404 16.59 14.04 -32.73
CA ILE A 404 15.74 14.45 -31.62
C ILE A 404 14.28 14.15 -31.99
N ASP A 405 13.72 13.11 -31.38
CA ASP A 405 12.32 12.76 -31.52
C ASP A 405 11.49 13.78 -30.73
N ASP A 406 10.57 14.48 -31.40
CA ASP A 406 9.70 15.52 -30.80
C ASP A 406 8.58 14.94 -29.93
N SER A 407 8.56 13.65 -29.70
CA SER A 407 7.67 12.99 -28.73
C SER A 407 8.06 13.33 -27.29
N LEU A 408 7.10 13.21 -26.36
CA LEU A 408 7.38 13.44 -24.94
C LEU A 408 8.54 12.55 -24.46
N LEU A 409 8.54 11.28 -24.82
CA LEU A 409 9.59 10.34 -24.46
C LEU A 409 10.94 10.72 -25.06
N GLY A 410 10.97 11.20 -26.29
CA GLY A 410 12.16 11.69 -26.96
C GLY A 410 12.74 12.91 -26.27
N LEU A 411 11.90 13.88 -25.93
CA LEU A 411 12.29 15.11 -25.21
C LEU A 411 12.79 14.81 -23.80
N ILE A 412 12.16 13.88 -23.08
CA ILE A 412 12.61 13.43 -21.75
C ILE A 412 13.99 12.78 -21.86
N ARG A 413 14.23 11.92 -22.86
CA ARG A 413 15.55 11.33 -23.11
C ARG A 413 16.60 12.39 -23.38
N HIS A 414 16.26 13.41 -24.16
CA HIS A 414 17.15 14.53 -24.44
C HIS A 414 17.50 15.33 -23.18
N TRP A 415 16.52 15.59 -22.34
CA TRP A 415 16.72 16.23 -21.05
C TRP A 415 17.65 15.42 -20.15
N TYR A 416 17.44 14.12 -20.07
CA TYR A 416 18.31 13.22 -19.31
C TYR A 416 19.77 13.24 -19.84
N LEU A 417 19.97 13.15 -21.16
CA LEU A 417 21.30 13.22 -21.77
C LEU A 417 22.01 14.57 -21.51
N ALA A 418 21.23 15.65 -21.43
CA ALA A 418 21.77 16.94 -21.03
C ALA A 418 22.22 16.96 -19.56
N TRP A 419 21.51 16.23 -18.71
CA TRP A 419 21.88 16.02 -17.32
C TRP A 419 23.17 15.21 -17.16
N GLU A 420 23.34 14.15 -17.91
CA GLU A 420 24.52 13.27 -17.86
C GLU A 420 25.82 14.00 -18.24
N LYS A 421 25.70 15.05 -19.02
CA LYS A 421 26.84 15.92 -19.42
C LYS A 421 27.32 16.84 -18.31
N ASP A 422 26.62 16.95 -17.17
CA ASP A 422 27.05 17.79 -16.05
C ASP A 422 28.39 17.30 -15.50
N PRO A 423 29.46 18.15 -15.53
CA PRO A 423 30.78 17.75 -15.07
C PRO A 423 30.86 17.45 -13.56
N ASP A 424 29.91 17.99 -12.79
CA ASP A 424 29.86 17.84 -11.34
C ASP A 424 28.95 16.68 -10.90
N LEU A 425 28.36 15.96 -11.86
CA LEU A 425 27.54 14.78 -11.56
C LEU A 425 28.40 13.69 -10.93
N MET A 426 28.01 13.22 -9.75
CA MET A 426 28.71 12.14 -9.05
C MET A 426 28.51 10.79 -9.74
N LYS A 427 29.38 9.83 -9.44
CA LYS A 427 29.28 8.47 -10.00
C LYS A 427 27.98 7.78 -9.58
N GLU A 428 27.54 8.05 -8.35
CA GLU A 428 26.30 7.53 -7.78
C GLU A 428 25.09 8.07 -8.56
N ASP A 429 25.04 9.36 -8.83
CA ASP A 429 23.97 9.99 -9.62
C ASP A 429 23.87 9.37 -11.03
N ARG A 430 25.00 9.04 -11.67
CA ARG A 430 25.03 8.39 -12.99
C ARG A 430 24.45 6.98 -13.02
N ILE A 431 24.37 6.32 -11.88
CA ILE A 431 23.76 4.99 -11.73
C ILE A 431 22.30 5.09 -11.36
N ILE A 432 21.95 6.01 -10.46
CA ILE A 432 20.62 6.14 -9.87
C ILE A 432 19.64 6.80 -10.83
N LEU A 433 20.03 7.93 -11.44
CA LEU A 433 19.18 8.70 -12.34
C LEU A 433 18.65 7.89 -13.54
N PRO A 434 19.46 7.09 -14.28
CA PRO A 434 18.94 6.26 -15.36
C PRO A 434 17.87 5.29 -14.89
N LYS A 435 18.11 4.64 -13.75
CA LYS A 435 17.18 3.65 -13.19
C LYS A 435 15.85 4.27 -12.81
N GLU A 436 15.86 5.46 -12.22
CA GLU A 436 14.62 6.18 -11.89
C GLU A 436 13.83 6.58 -13.13
N TRP A 437 14.52 7.10 -14.15
CA TRP A 437 13.88 7.46 -15.41
C TRP A 437 13.31 6.24 -16.14
N GLU A 438 14.03 5.13 -16.19
CA GLU A 438 13.52 3.86 -16.73
C GLU A 438 12.25 3.40 -16.01
N GLN A 439 12.23 3.49 -14.68
CA GLN A 439 11.05 3.13 -13.89
C GLN A 439 9.86 4.05 -14.19
N LYS A 440 10.07 5.37 -14.28
CA LYS A 440 9.01 6.32 -14.62
C LYS A 440 8.45 6.05 -16.02
N MET A 441 9.32 5.74 -16.98
CA MET A 441 8.94 5.43 -18.36
C MET A 441 8.18 4.12 -18.48
N ASP A 442 8.61 3.07 -17.77
CA ASP A 442 7.91 1.79 -17.73
C ASP A 442 6.53 1.94 -17.06
N LEU A 443 6.42 2.72 -15.97
CA LEU A 443 5.14 3.04 -15.34
C LEU A 443 4.21 3.81 -16.28
N LEU A 444 4.72 4.76 -17.04
CA LEU A 444 3.95 5.47 -18.06
C LEU A 444 3.36 4.49 -19.06
N LYS A 445 4.19 3.62 -19.64
CA LYS A 445 3.75 2.58 -20.59
C LYS A 445 2.67 1.67 -20.00
N ILE A 446 2.87 1.21 -18.76
CA ILE A 446 1.90 0.33 -18.07
C ILE A 446 0.56 1.05 -17.87
N LYS A 447 0.59 2.29 -17.37
CA LYS A 447 -0.63 3.07 -17.13
C LYS A 447 -1.39 3.39 -18.42
N MET A 448 -0.68 3.80 -19.47
CA MET A 448 -1.25 4.07 -20.78
C MET A 448 -1.88 2.81 -21.40
N ASN A 449 -1.19 1.66 -21.35
CA ASN A 449 -1.75 0.39 -21.81
C ASN A 449 -2.98 -0.04 -20.98
N LYS A 450 -2.99 0.20 -19.68
CA LYS A 450 -4.15 -0.10 -18.82
C LYS A 450 -5.37 0.75 -19.23
N LEU A 451 -5.16 2.06 -19.42
CA LEU A 451 -6.22 2.96 -19.85
C LEU A 451 -6.75 2.60 -21.24
N PHE A 452 -5.86 2.28 -22.18
CA PHE A 452 -6.25 1.79 -23.51
C PHE A 452 -7.12 0.54 -23.45
N LYS A 453 -6.78 -0.41 -22.57
CA LYS A 453 -7.59 -1.63 -22.39
C LYS A 453 -8.97 -1.32 -21.82
N ILE A 454 -9.07 -0.41 -20.85
CA ILE A 454 -10.35 0.04 -20.28
C ILE A 454 -11.23 0.72 -21.36
N MET A 455 -10.63 1.53 -22.24
CA MET A 455 -11.35 2.17 -23.35
C MET A 455 -11.81 1.20 -24.44
N THR A 456 -11.08 0.12 -24.67
CA THR A 456 -11.42 -0.90 -25.69
C THR A 456 -12.47 -1.91 -25.22
N GLU A 457 -12.48 -2.21 -23.94
CA GLU A 457 -13.39 -3.16 -23.30
C GLU A 457 -14.05 -2.49 -22.09
N PRO A 458 -15.03 -1.59 -22.28
CA PRO A 458 -15.77 -1.00 -21.17
C PRO A 458 -16.62 -2.09 -20.53
N SER A 459 -16.07 -2.80 -19.56
CA SER A 459 -16.74 -3.83 -18.79
C SER A 459 -17.48 -3.22 -17.62
N GLY A 460 -18.79 -2.99 -17.80
CA GLY A 460 -19.70 -2.73 -16.68
C GLY A 460 -20.36 -1.34 -16.71
N GLN A 461 -21.55 -1.28 -16.14
CA GLN A 461 -22.41 -0.10 -16.04
C GLN A 461 -21.87 1.04 -15.15
N GLU A 462 -20.70 0.86 -14.52
CA GLU A 462 -20.11 1.78 -13.53
C GLU A 462 -18.73 2.32 -13.92
N THR A 463 -18.26 2.10 -15.14
CA THR A 463 -16.91 2.54 -15.53
C THR A 463 -16.95 4.01 -15.92
N ARG A 464 -16.54 4.89 -15.03
CA ARG A 464 -16.34 6.32 -15.32
C ARG A 464 -15.01 6.50 -16.04
N LEU A 465 -15.03 6.51 -17.35
CA LEU A 465 -13.85 6.69 -18.19
C LEU A 465 -13.22 8.08 -18.00
N ASP A 466 -14.04 9.10 -17.77
CA ASP A 466 -13.62 10.47 -17.45
C ASP A 466 -12.71 10.51 -16.22
N ASP A 467 -13.07 9.82 -15.13
CA ASP A 467 -12.27 9.73 -13.92
C ASP A 467 -10.89 9.07 -14.17
N TYR A 468 -10.85 8.03 -15.03
CA TYR A 468 -9.59 7.36 -15.38
C TYR A 468 -8.66 8.25 -16.21
N VAL A 469 -9.20 9.01 -17.14
CA VAL A 469 -8.47 9.95 -17.98
C VAL A 469 -7.93 11.10 -17.14
N GLU A 470 -8.74 11.65 -16.24
CA GLU A 470 -8.33 12.73 -15.33
C GLU A 470 -7.25 12.28 -14.36
N ASN A 471 -7.39 11.08 -13.77
CA ASN A 471 -6.35 10.50 -12.92
C ASN A 471 -5.03 10.28 -13.68
N MET A 472 -5.09 9.95 -14.97
CA MET A 472 -3.88 9.82 -15.79
C MET A 472 -3.24 11.19 -16.06
N ARG A 473 -4.04 12.21 -16.35
CA ARG A 473 -3.58 13.60 -16.53
C ARG A 473 -2.86 14.11 -15.29
N LEU A 474 -3.46 13.96 -14.11
CA LEU A 474 -2.87 14.36 -12.83
C LEU A 474 -1.56 13.62 -12.57
N TRP A 475 -1.53 12.31 -12.79
CA TRP A 475 -0.31 11.53 -12.59
C TRP A 475 0.83 11.93 -13.54
N LEU A 476 0.51 12.27 -14.79
CA LEU A 476 1.48 12.78 -15.76
C LEU A 476 2.10 14.10 -15.29
N SER A 477 1.25 15.02 -14.86
CA SER A 477 1.68 16.32 -14.33
C SER A 477 2.61 16.13 -13.12
N GLU A 478 2.22 15.31 -12.16
CA GLU A 478 3.05 15.05 -10.97
C GLU A 478 4.37 14.35 -11.28
N SER A 479 4.41 13.47 -12.29
CA SER A 479 5.58 12.63 -12.56
C SER A 479 6.63 13.29 -13.45
N PHE A 480 6.23 14.15 -14.40
CA PHE A 480 7.11 14.67 -15.46
C PHE A 480 7.16 16.18 -15.55
N LYS A 481 6.18 16.90 -15.01
CA LYS A 481 6.19 18.37 -15.02
C LYS A 481 7.25 18.89 -14.07
N SER A 482 8.04 19.87 -14.54
CA SER A 482 8.88 20.61 -13.63
C SER A 482 8.03 21.55 -12.79
N SER A 483 8.14 21.42 -11.48
CA SER A 483 7.47 22.29 -10.52
C SER A 483 8.18 23.64 -10.31
N ARG A 484 9.27 23.91 -11.03
CA ARG A 484 10.06 25.14 -10.86
C ARG A 484 9.24 26.40 -10.98
N ASN A 485 8.31 26.45 -11.94
CA ASN A 485 7.46 27.60 -12.18
C ASN A 485 6.33 27.79 -11.14
N GLU A 486 6.07 26.79 -10.33
CA GLU A 486 4.99 26.82 -9.32
C GLU A 486 5.47 27.34 -7.96
N TRP A 487 6.79 27.38 -7.76
CA TRP A 487 7.40 27.81 -6.51
C TRP A 487 7.84 29.26 -6.55
N GLN A 488 7.74 29.88 -5.38
CA GLN A 488 8.14 31.27 -5.20
C GLN A 488 9.65 31.44 -5.40
N ASP A 489 10.05 32.59 -5.91
CA ASP A 489 11.44 33.02 -6.01
C ASP A 489 12.15 32.84 -4.64
N PRO A 490 13.48 32.69 -4.65
CA PRO A 490 14.26 32.55 -3.43
C PRO A 490 14.01 33.73 -2.49
N LYS A 491 13.98 33.46 -1.19
CA LYS A 491 13.75 34.48 -0.17
C LYS A 491 15.06 34.76 0.56
N VAL A 492 15.40 36.02 0.67
CA VAL A 492 16.59 36.47 1.38
C VAL A 492 16.16 37.41 2.51
N TRP A 493 16.65 37.14 3.71
CA TRP A 493 16.49 38.01 4.87
C TRP A 493 17.85 38.53 5.30
N ALA A 494 17.97 39.85 5.46
CA ALA A 494 19.12 40.47 6.04
C ALA A 494 18.87 40.75 7.53
N ASP A 495 19.61 40.06 8.38
CA ASP A 495 19.74 40.31 9.81
C ASP A 495 21.24 40.50 10.10
N LYS A 496 21.72 40.14 11.28
CA LYS A 496 23.17 40.14 11.59
C LYS A 496 23.98 39.33 10.56
N ASP A 497 23.42 38.20 10.14
CA ASP A 497 23.86 37.40 9.00
C ASP A 497 22.72 37.31 7.98
N SER A 498 23.02 37.54 6.71
CA SER A 498 22.01 37.36 5.68
C SER A 498 21.71 35.88 5.50
N VAL A 499 20.44 35.52 5.70
CA VAL A 499 19.95 34.14 5.54
C VAL A 499 19.21 34.05 4.21
N VAL A 500 19.65 33.13 3.38
CA VAL A 500 19.04 32.81 2.09
C VAL A 500 18.31 31.47 2.21
N LYS A 501 17.02 31.46 1.89
CA LYS A 501 16.18 30.29 1.78
C LYS A 501 15.84 30.04 0.31
N PHE A 502 16.10 28.83 -0.17
CA PHE A 502 15.77 28.39 -1.50
C PHE A 502 15.32 26.93 -1.52
N TYR A 503 14.64 26.53 -2.58
CA TYR A 503 14.10 25.19 -2.72
C TYR A 503 14.86 24.42 -3.79
N VAL A 504 14.98 23.12 -3.56
CA VAL A 504 15.54 22.14 -4.50
C VAL A 504 14.47 21.07 -4.71
N ASP A 505 14.36 20.61 -5.95
CA ASP A 505 13.47 19.51 -6.28
C ASP A 505 14.00 18.18 -5.74
N ASP A 506 13.09 17.31 -5.33
CA ASP A 506 13.33 15.91 -5.00
C ASP A 506 14.16 15.67 -3.72
N ILE A 507 13.47 15.31 -2.64
CA ILE A 507 14.08 14.92 -1.35
C ILE A 507 14.02 13.41 -1.15
N LYS A 508 14.41 12.60 -2.10
CA LYS A 508 14.58 11.16 -1.91
C LYS A 508 15.94 10.84 -1.30
N LEU A 509 16.06 9.63 -0.77
CA LEU A 509 17.32 9.14 -0.20
C LEU A 509 18.50 9.35 -1.15
N GLU A 510 18.29 8.98 -2.40
CA GLU A 510 19.29 9.05 -3.47
C GLU A 510 19.74 10.46 -3.78
N HIS A 511 18.93 11.46 -3.46
CA HIS A 511 19.18 12.87 -3.77
C HIS A 511 19.56 13.74 -2.57
N CYS A 512 19.58 13.21 -1.35
CA CYS A 512 19.91 13.99 -0.16
C CYS A 512 21.33 14.57 -0.18
N GLU A 513 22.31 13.79 -0.62
CA GLU A 513 23.70 14.25 -0.75
C GLU A 513 23.84 15.30 -1.86
N ARG A 514 23.10 15.13 -2.96
CA ARG A 514 23.03 16.11 -4.02
C ARG A 514 22.50 17.45 -3.52
N GLY A 515 21.45 17.46 -2.70
CA GLY A 515 20.92 18.67 -2.09
C GLY A 515 21.96 19.42 -1.25
N ASN A 516 22.76 18.71 -0.47
CA ASN A 516 23.86 19.30 0.30
C ASN A 516 24.98 19.86 -0.60
N ARG A 517 25.26 19.18 -1.71
CA ARG A 517 26.21 19.67 -2.73
C ARG A 517 25.71 20.96 -3.38
N ILE A 518 24.45 21.00 -3.81
CA ILE A 518 23.82 22.22 -4.36
C ILE A 518 23.90 23.36 -3.35
N LYS A 519 23.59 23.11 -2.08
CA LYS A 519 23.74 24.09 -1.00
C LYS A 519 25.17 24.64 -0.91
N SER A 520 26.17 23.74 -1.00
CA SER A 520 27.58 24.12 -0.98
C SER A 520 27.98 24.93 -2.19
N GLU A 521 27.51 24.58 -3.39
CA GLU A 521 27.76 25.32 -4.62
C GLU A 521 27.15 26.70 -4.60
N VAL A 522 25.87 26.80 -4.26
CA VAL A 522 25.17 28.09 -4.12
C VAL A 522 25.92 29.01 -3.13
N ARG A 523 26.38 28.45 -1.99
CA ARG A 523 27.15 29.23 -1.02
C ARG A 523 28.48 29.74 -1.60
N ARG A 524 29.21 28.92 -2.35
CA ARG A 524 30.49 29.32 -2.98
C ARG A 524 30.28 30.42 -4.01
N GLU A 525 29.27 30.27 -4.87
CA GLU A 525 28.91 31.28 -5.85
C GLU A 525 28.53 32.61 -5.19
N MET A 526 27.71 32.56 -4.13
CA MET A 526 27.36 33.77 -3.38
C MET A 526 28.58 34.46 -2.81
N ILE A 527 29.50 33.73 -2.17
CA ILE A 527 30.74 34.30 -1.61
C ILE A 527 31.58 34.89 -2.72
N TRP A 528 31.71 34.24 -3.86
CA TRP A 528 32.48 34.75 -4.98
C TRP A 528 31.93 36.08 -5.51
N HIS A 529 30.62 36.17 -5.81
CA HIS A 529 29.99 37.37 -6.32
C HIS A 529 29.98 38.52 -5.29
N LEU A 530 29.75 38.20 -4.03
CA LEU A 530 29.80 39.22 -2.98
C LEU A 530 31.21 39.77 -2.76
N ARG A 531 32.27 38.96 -2.89
CA ARG A 531 33.66 39.43 -2.87
C ARG A 531 33.97 40.33 -4.03
N GLN A 532 33.56 39.99 -5.24
CA GLN A 532 33.73 40.86 -6.43
C GLN A 532 33.00 42.20 -6.29
N ALA A 533 31.89 42.20 -5.56
CA ALA A 533 31.12 43.41 -5.29
C ALA A 533 31.59 44.17 -4.03
N TYR A 534 32.66 43.70 -3.35
CA TYR A 534 33.16 44.23 -2.06
C TYR A 534 32.11 44.21 -0.92
N LEU A 535 31.23 43.23 -0.91
CA LEU A 535 30.14 43.14 0.06
C LEU A 535 30.33 42.02 1.09
N TYR A 536 31.30 41.15 0.90
CA TYR A 536 31.60 40.04 1.79
C TYR A 536 32.56 40.45 2.90
N LYS A 537 32.30 39.99 4.14
CA LYS A 537 33.11 40.25 5.34
C LYS A 537 34.44 39.51 5.31
#